data_84481f30c6acaa62bd5374b5579d2526
#
_entry.id   84481f30c6acaa62bd5374b5579d2526
#
_cell.length_a   1.000
_cell.length_b   1.000
_cell.length_c   1.000
_cell.angle_alpha   90.00
_cell.angle_beta   90.00
_cell.angle_gamma   90.00
#
_symmetry.space_group_name_H-M   'P 1'
#
loop_
_entity.id
_entity.type
_entity.pdbx_description
1 polymer ?
#
loop_
_entity_poly.entity_id
_entity_poly.type
_entity_poly.pdbx_seq_one_letter_code
_entity_poly.pdbx_strand_id
1 'polypeptide(L)'
;MIDKIDSVVNAISGFLYQPYIVPLFLIVAGLYFTIRTGLIQFRLFGESIHVVAEKPKEKGGISSFGALMVSTASRVGTGNIVGVSTAICLGGFGAVFWMWVVALLGGASAFIESALAQVYKKKDGKGGCIGGPSYYMEQALHQRWLGIIFAVVLILTYAVGYNMLASYNLQDAFAGFGFYAKSRTPYIIGAILAVLFAACVLGGGKRLTDITGVLVPVMGVLYILVSLIVIFMNIKIFPSVIANIFRDAFNFKAAFSGFAGSCIMWGIKRGLYSNEAGMGSAPNAAATADVSHPAKQGLVQMLSVFIDTLLICPATAFMCLCSGVEPTAAAAGAAYVQASMQQALGSFGPIFIAVSMSLFAFTTLIGNYYYCEGCLKYILRHDPSRGGMLVFRLAATALVFVGAIVSAGLAWDTADMLQGTMVIINIPVILILGNKGVAVLKDYMRQRKEGKNPEFHAADIGITGTDYWN
;
A
#
# COMPACT_ATOMS: atom_id res chain seq x y z
N MET A 1 30.81 -7.61 -0.03
CA MET A 1 29.72 -7.98 0.92
C MET A 1 28.36 -7.55 0.39
N ILE A 2 28.20 -6.29 -0.02
CA ILE A 2 26.95 -5.74 -0.61
C ILE A 2 26.53 -6.53 -1.84
N ASP A 3 27.45 -6.83 -2.79
CA ASP A 3 27.12 -7.59 -3.99
C ASP A 3 26.60 -9.02 -3.70
N LYS A 4 27.06 -9.66 -2.63
CA LYS A 4 26.54 -10.97 -2.21
C LYS A 4 25.13 -10.85 -1.63
N ILE A 5 24.86 -9.78 -0.88
CA ILE A 5 23.51 -9.53 -0.33
C ILE A 5 22.55 -9.26 -1.49
N ASP A 6 22.94 -8.40 -2.42
CA ASP A 6 22.15 -8.07 -3.61
C ASP A 6 21.81 -9.32 -4.44
N SER A 7 22.79 -10.17 -4.71
CA SER A 7 22.59 -11.44 -5.41
C SER A 7 21.61 -12.39 -4.69
N VAL A 8 21.68 -12.51 -3.37
CA VAL A 8 20.77 -13.36 -2.59
C VAL A 8 19.36 -12.78 -2.58
N VAL A 9 19.23 -11.48 -2.35
CA VAL A 9 17.93 -10.78 -2.33
C VAL A 9 17.25 -10.87 -3.68
N ASN A 10 17.99 -10.65 -4.77
CA ASN A 10 17.48 -10.78 -6.14
C ASN A 10 17.02 -12.21 -6.44
N ALA A 11 17.80 -13.23 -6.05
CA ALA A 11 17.42 -14.62 -6.24
C ALA A 11 16.14 -14.99 -5.50
N ILE A 12 15.98 -14.55 -4.26
CA ILE A 12 14.75 -14.78 -3.47
C ILE A 12 13.57 -14.02 -4.07
N SER A 13 13.75 -12.74 -4.40
CA SER A 13 12.71 -11.94 -5.07
C SER A 13 12.25 -12.61 -6.37
N GLY A 14 13.20 -13.02 -7.23
CA GLY A 14 12.91 -13.73 -8.48
C GLY A 14 12.16 -15.04 -8.28
N PHE A 15 12.49 -15.79 -7.22
CA PHE A 15 11.78 -17.03 -6.87
C PHE A 15 10.34 -16.75 -6.42
N LEU A 16 10.13 -15.75 -5.54
CA LEU A 16 8.81 -15.41 -5.01
C LEU A 16 7.84 -14.96 -6.10
N TYR A 17 8.33 -14.25 -7.11
CA TYR A 17 7.52 -13.77 -8.23
C TYR A 17 7.45 -14.72 -9.42
N GLN A 18 7.82 -16.00 -9.24
CA GLN A 18 7.43 -17.04 -10.19
C GLN A 18 5.89 -17.10 -10.30
N PRO A 19 5.34 -17.47 -11.49
CA PRO A 19 3.89 -17.40 -11.75
C PRO A 19 3.03 -18.13 -10.71
N TYR A 20 3.56 -19.21 -10.15
CA TYR A 20 2.86 -20.14 -9.25
C TYR A 20 3.02 -19.82 -7.76
N ILE A 21 3.71 -18.72 -7.38
CA ILE A 21 3.87 -18.33 -5.96
C ILE A 21 3.04 -17.07 -5.71
N VAL A 22 3.67 -15.91 -5.51
CA VAL A 22 2.97 -14.67 -5.15
C VAL A 22 1.86 -14.29 -6.15
N PRO A 23 2.10 -14.31 -7.50
CA PRO A 23 1.04 -13.98 -8.45
C PRO A 23 -0.18 -14.90 -8.35
N LEU A 24 0.04 -16.22 -8.27
CA LEU A 24 -1.03 -17.20 -8.16
C LEU A 24 -1.82 -17.03 -6.86
N PHE A 25 -1.12 -16.85 -5.72
CA PHE A 25 -1.76 -16.65 -4.41
C PHE A 25 -2.68 -15.44 -4.42
N LEU A 26 -2.24 -14.31 -4.96
CA LEU A 26 -3.04 -13.08 -5.03
C LEU A 26 -4.28 -13.24 -5.92
N ILE A 27 -4.11 -13.84 -7.10
CA ILE A 27 -5.21 -14.03 -8.05
C ILE A 27 -6.23 -15.02 -7.48
N VAL A 28 -5.78 -16.17 -6.97
CA VAL A 28 -6.67 -17.21 -6.42
C VAL A 28 -7.42 -16.69 -5.20
N ALA A 29 -6.74 -16.04 -4.25
CA ALA A 29 -7.39 -15.48 -3.08
C ALA A 29 -8.37 -14.35 -3.46
N GLY A 30 -7.97 -13.45 -4.35
CA GLY A 30 -8.80 -12.36 -4.84
C GLY A 30 -10.07 -12.87 -5.54
N LEU A 31 -9.96 -13.87 -6.42
CA LEU A 31 -11.11 -14.52 -7.07
C LEU A 31 -12.00 -15.23 -6.06
N TYR A 32 -11.39 -16.02 -5.17
CA TYR A 32 -12.13 -16.74 -4.13
C TYR A 32 -12.97 -15.78 -3.27
N PHE A 33 -12.37 -14.72 -2.77
CA PHE A 33 -13.10 -13.74 -1.95
C PHE A 33 -14.08 -12.90 -2.76
N THR A 34 -13.77 -12.56 -4.01
CA THR A 34 -14.71 -11.88 -4.91
C THR A 34 -16.00 -12.67 -5.08
N ILE A 35 -15.88 -13.98 -5.34
CA ILE A 35 -17.03 -14.89 -5.47
C ILE A 35 -17.75 -15.06 -4.13
N ARG A 36 -17.02 -15.33 -3.06
CA ARG A 36 -17.60 -15.60 -1.72
C ARG A 36 -18.31 -14.39 -1.12
N THR A 37 -17.88 -13.18 -1.42
CA THR A 37 -18.50 -11.93 -0.99
C THR A 37 -19.58 -11.41 -1.94
N GLY A 38 -19.80 -12.11 -3.05
CA GLY A 38 -20.80 -11.73 -4.07
C GLY A 38 -20.47 -10.42 -4.75
N LEU A 39 -19.24 -10.28 -5.29
CA LEU A 39 -18.74 -9.09 -6.00
C LEU A 39 -18.85 -7.81 -5.16
N ILE A 40 -18.38 -7.89 -3.90
CA ILE A 40 -18.45 -6.79 -2.92
C ILE A 40 -17.90 -5.47 -3.46
N GLN A 41 -16.87 -5.53 -4.30
CA GLN A 41 -16.18 -4.40 -4.90
C GLN A 41 -17.12 -3.48 -5.69
N PHE A 42 -18.12 -4.06 -6.35
CA PHE A 42 -19.10 -3.35 -7.14
C PHE A 42 -20.37 -3.06 -6.34
N ARG A 43 -20.85 -4.09 -5.62
CA ARG A 43 -22.14 -4.02 -4.93
C ARG A 43 -22.15 -3.06 -3.75
N LEU A 44 -21.04 -2.94 -3.02
CA LEU A 44 -20.92 -2.09 -1.84
C LEU A 44 -19.96 -0.92 -2.02
N PHE A 45 -19.61 -0.56 -3.26
CA PHE A 45 -18.74 0.59 -3.53
C PHE A 45 -19.33 1.90 -2.98
N GLY A 46 -20.61 2.18 -3.25
CA GLY A 46 -21.28 3.37 -2.70
C GLY A 46 -21.34 3.37 -1.18
N GLU A 47 -21.54 2.20 -0.56
CA GLU A 47 -21.52 2.04 0.89
C GLU A 47 -20.14 2.32 1.48
N SER A 48 -19.06 1.92 0.79
CA SER A 48 -17.69 2.18 1.25
C SER A 48 -17.39 3.69 1.36
N ILE A 49 -17.93 4.49 0.44
CA ILE A 49 -17.81 5.97 0.49
C ILE A 49 -18.59 6.53 1.66
N HIS A 50 -19.82 6.03 1.88
CA HIS A 50 -20.68 6.49 2.98
C HIS A 50 -20.04 6.24 4.35
N VAL A 51 -19.48 5.05 4.57
CA VAL A 51 -18.85 4.64 5.84
C VAL A 51 -17.63 5.51 6.19
N VAL A 52 -16.90 6.03 5.20
CA VAL A 52 -15.75 6.93 5.45
C VAL A 52 -16.19 8.21 6.15
N ALA A 53 -17.38 8.72 5.85
CA ALA A 53 -17.91 9.95 6.44
C ALA A 53 -18.50 9.76 7.85
N GLU A 54 -18.63 8.52 8.35
CA GLU A 54 -19.15 8.25 9.67
C GLU A 54 -18.24 8.74 10.79
N LYS A 55 -18.86 9.29 11.84
CA LYS A 55 -18.14 9.71 13.04
C LYS A 55 -17.76 8.50 13.90
N PRO A 56 -16.65 8.58 14.66
CA PRO A 56 -16.30 7.54 15.62
C PRO A 56 -17.39 7.37 16.69
N LYS A 57 -17.52 6.16 17.22
CA LYS A 57 -18.52 5.82 18.24
C LYS A 57 -18.22 6.52 19.57
N GLU A 58 -16.94 6.57 19.96
CA GLU A 58 -16.48 7.22 21.18
C GLU A 58 -15.80 8.58 20.89
N LYS A 59 -15.97 9.55 21.80
CA LYS A 59 -15.27 10.85 21.69
C LYS A 59 -13.76 10.63 21.83
N GLY A 60 -13.02 10.99 20.81
CA GLY A 60 -11.55 10.84 20.77
C GLY A 60 -11.05 9.55 20.08
N GLY A 61 -11.95 8.65 19.69
CA GLY A 61 -11.62 7.48 18.86
C GLY A 61 -11.14 7.88 17.45
N ILE A 62 -10.35 7.02 16.81
CA ILE A 62 -9.91 7.21 15.43
C ILE A 62 -11.11 6.96 14.50
N SER A 63 -11.46 7.93 13.67
CA SER A 63 -12.56 7.80 12.71
C SER A 63 -12.18 6.86 11.55
N SER A 64 -13.19 6.40 10.81
CA SER A 64 -12.99 5.65 9.54
C SER A 64 -12.14 6.45 8.55
N PHE A 65 -12.35 7.76 8.45
CA PHE A 65 -11.53 8.66 7.65
C PHE A 65 -10.06 8.69 8.15
N GLY A 66 -9.83 8.79 9.46
CA GLY A 66 -8.48 8.78 10.02
C GLY A 66 -7.73 7.48 9.70
N ALA A 67 -8.37 6.33 9.87
CA ALA A 67 -7.78 5.04 9.51
C ALA A 67 -7.53 4.90 8.00
N LEU A 68 -8.46 5.42 7.16
CA LEU A 68 -8.27 5.52 5.72
C LEU A 68 -7.04 6.36 5.37
N MET A 69 -6.86 7.52 5.99
CA MET A 69 -5.73 8.41 5.68
C MET A 69 -4.39 7.80 6.08
N VAL A 70 -4.31 7.09 7.18
CA VAL A 70 -3.08 6.36 7.59
C VAL A 70 -2.75 5.26 6.58
N SER A 71 -3.73 4.43 6.21
CA SER A 71 -3.51 3.36 5.23
C SER A 71 -3.23 3.90 3.83
N THR A 72 -3.89 4.99 3.43
CA THR A 72 -3.64 5.66 2.16
C THR A 72 -2.28 6.35 2.15
N ALA A 73 -1.80 6.88 3.28
CA ALA A 73 -0.45 7.46 3.39
C ALA A 73 0.65 6.44 3.09
N SER A 74 0.49 5.19 3.54
CA SER A 74 1.42 4.10 3.22
C SER A 74 1.33 3.72 1.74
N ARG A 75 0.12 3.53 1.21
CA ARG A 75 -0.15 3.09 -0.16
C ARG A 75 0.17 4.14 -1.21
N VAL A 76 -0.43 5.34 -1.07
CA VAL A 76 -0.24 6.45 -2.02
C VAL A 76 1.12 7.09 -1.78
N GLY A 77 2.10 6.56 -2.45
CA GLY A 77 3.49 6.89 -2.26
C GLY A 77 4.30 6.89 -3.56
N THR A 78 5.58 6.64 -3.44
CA THR A 78 6.48 6.57 -4.59
C THR A 78 6.10 5.48 -5.59
N GLY A 79 5.36 4.44 -5.13
CA GLY A 79 4.83 3.37 -5.98
C GLY A 79 3.89 3.84 -7.06
N ASN A 80 3.04 4.81 -6.75
CA ASN A 80 2.09 5.36 -7.71
C ASN A 80 2.74 6.17 -8.84
N ILE A 81 3.97 6.63 -8.65
CA ILE A 81 4.73 7.39 -9.65
C ILE A 81 5.80 6.49 -10.27
N VAL A 82 6.79 6.08 -9.49
CA VAL A 82 7.93 5.29 -9.95
C VAL A 82 7.54 3.85 -10.26
N GLY A 83 6.68 3.23 -9.43
CA GLY A 83 6.20 1.87 -9.66
C GLY A 83 5.40 1.74 -10.95
N VAL A 84 4.49 2.68 -11.22
CA VAL A 84 3.70 2.72 -12.48
C VAL A 84 4.61 2.92 -13.68
N SER A 85 5.54 3.87 -13.59
CA SER A 85 6.56 4.09 -14.63
C SER A 85 7.36 2.83 -14.92
N THR A 86 7.85 2.16 -13.86
CA THR A 86 8.61 0.91 -13.98
C THR A 86 7.76 -0.20 -14.63
N ALA A 87 6.48 -0.32 -14.24
CA ALA A 87 5.58 -1.28 -14.85
C ALA A 87 5.41 -1.05 -16.37
N ILE A 88 5.24 0.21 -16.78
CA ILE A 88 5.09 0.58 -18.19
C ILE A 88 6.39 0.37 -18.96
N CYS A 89 7.54 0.82 -18.41
CA CYS A 89 8.83 0.75 -19.11
C CYS A 89 9.36 -0.68 -19.25
N LEU A 90 9.06 -1.57 -18.32
CA LEU A 90 9.56 -2.95 -18.29
C LEU A 90 8.52 -3.99 -18.72
N GLY A 91 7.24 -3.72 -18.47
CA GLY A 91 6.15 -4.62 -18.79
C GLY A 91 5.27 -4.18 -19.98
N GLY A 92 5.48 -2.96 -20.50
CA GLY A 92 4.64 -2.42 -21.57
C GLY A 92 3.32 -1.80 -21.10
N PHE A 93 2.52 -1.36 -22.06
CA PHE A 93 1.21 -0.71 -21.81
C PHE A 93 0.24 -1.62 -21.05
N GLY A 94 0.26 -2.92 -21.36
CA GLY A 94 -0.62 -3.91 -20.74
C GLY A 94 -0.42 -4.09 -19.24
N ALA A 95 0.73 -3.70 -18.69
CA ALA A 95 0.99 -3.76 -17.26
C ALA A 95 -0.02 -2.90 -16.47
N VAL A 96 -0.47 -1.78 -17.01
CA VAL A 96 -1.49 -0.93 -16.39
C VAL A 96 -2.82 -1.67 -16.22
N PHE A 97 -3.26 -2.43 -17.23
CA PHE A 97 -4.46 -3.26 -17.16
C PHE A 97 -4.34 -4.31 -16.04
N TRP A 98 -3.20 -4.97 -15.94
CA TRP A 98 -3.01 -6.00 -14.92
C TRP A 98 -2.88 -5.42 -13.50
N MET A 99 -2.39 -4.19 -13.34
CA MET A 99 -2.52 -3.45 -12.08
C MET A 99 -3.99 -3.25 -11.69
N TRP A 100 -4.86 -2.87 -12.63
CA TRP A 100 -6.30 -2.73 -12.36
C TRP A 100 -6.95 -4.05 -11.95
N VAL A 101 -6.62 -5.15 -12.65
CA VAL A 101 -7.13 -6.49 -12.32
C VAL A 101 -6.75 -6.89 -10.90
N VAL A 102 -5.48 -6.71 -10.53
CA VAL A 102 -5.00 -7.02 -9.17
C VAL A 102 -5.67 -6.15 -8.11
N ALA A 103 -5.93 -4.87 -8.39
CA ALA A 103 -6.63 -4.00 -7.47
C ALA A 103 -8.10 -4.41 -7.29
N LEU A 104 -8.80 -4.73 -8.39
CA LEU A 104 -10.17 -5.19 -8.33
C LEU A 104 -10.30 -6.48 -7.52
N LEU A 105 -9.49 -7.48 -7.83
CA LEU A 105 -9.49 -8.75 -7.10
C LEU A 105 -9.01 -8.55 -5.65
N GLY A 106 -7.93 -7.81 -5.47
CA GLY A 106 -7.33 -7.50 -4.18
C GLY A 106 -8.26 -6.75 -3.25
N GLY A 107 -9.18 -5.94 -3.77
CA GLY A 107 -10.18 -5.23 -2.97
C GLY A 107 -11.02 -6.15 -2.08
N ALA A 108 -11.38 -7.35 -2.56
CA ALA A 108 -12.10 -8.35 -1.76
C ALA A 108 -11.19 -8.96 -0.66
N SER A 109 -9.91 -9.20 -0.96
CA SER A 109 -8.93 -9.65 0.04
C SER A 109 -8.71 -8.59 1.12
N ALA A 110 -8.56 -7.32 0.72
CA ALA A 110 -8.41 -6.18 1.63
C ALA A 110 -9.64 -6.01 2.56
N PHE A 111 -10.84 -6.25 2.03
CA PHE A 111 -12.05 -6.30 2.85
C PHE A 111 -11.96 -7.38 3.93
N ILE A 112 -11.64 -8.61 3.56
CA ILE A 112 -11.60 -9.75 4.48
C ILE A 112 -10.53 -9.56 5.56
N GLU A 113 -9.29 -9.23 5.18
CA GLU A 113 -8.20 -9.06 6.15
C GLU A 113 -8.46 -7.92 7.12
N SER A 114 -9.06 -6.82 6.66
CA SER A 114 -9.36 -5.67 7.50
C SER A 114 -10.58 -5.88 8.41
N ALA A 115 -11.59 -6.60 7.94
CA ALA A 115 -12.71 -7.02 8.76
C ALA A 115 -12.24 -7.99 9.88
N LEU A 116 -11.38 -8.96 9.55
CA LEU A 116 -10.77 -9.86 10.54
C LEU A 116 -9.94 -9.11 11.57
N ALA A 117 -9.14 -8.13 11.15
CA ALA A 117 -8.35 -7.31 12.06
C ALA A 117 -9.23 -6.50 13.04
N GLN A 118 -10.37 -6.02 12.58
CA GLN A 118 -11.37 -5.37 13.45
C GLN A 118 -12.04 -6.35 14.41
N VAL A 119 -12.37 -7.57 13.96
CA VAL A 119 -12.95 -8.61 14.83
C VAL A 119 -12.02 -8.94 15.98
N TYR A 120 -10.73 -9.08 15.71
CA TYR A 120 -9.72 -9.51 16.69
C TYR A 120 -8.87 -8.36 17.24
N LYS A 121 -9.38 -7.11 17.22
CA LYS A 121 -8.70 -5.98 17.84
C LYS A 121 -8.75 -6.03 19.36
N LYS A 122 -7.80 -5.34 19.98
CA LYS A 122 -7.71 -5.18 21.46
C LYS A 122 -7.72 -3.72 21.84
N LYS A 123 -8.17 -3.41 23.04
CA LYS A 123 -7.99 -2.07 23.62
C LYS A 123 -6.51 -1.84 23.95
N ASP A 124 -6.00 -0.64 23.67
CA ASP A 124 -4.61 -0.29 23.91
C ASP A 124 -4.32 0.21 25.34
N GLY A 125 -5.36 0.26 26.19
CA GLY A 125 -5.28 0.78 27.55
C GLY A 125 -5.19 2.32 27.66
N LYS A 126 -5.22 3.04 26.51
CA LYS A 126 -5.13 4.51 26.43
C LYS A 126 -6.36 5.15 25.76
N GLY A 127 -7.42 4.37 25.61
CA GLY A 127 -8.67 4.80 24.95
C GLY A 127 -8.71 4.55 23.44
N GLY A 128 -7.69 3.87 22.89
CA GLY A 128 -7.63 3.44 21.49
C GLY A 128 -7.73 1.92 21.34
N CYS A 129 -7.58 1.47 20.10
CA CYS A 129 -7.51 0.06 19.74
C CYS A 129 -6.25 -0.24 18.95
N ILE A 130 -5.78 -1.47 19.09
CA ILE A 130 -4.67 -2.04 18.32
C ILE A 130 -5.10 -3.40 17.74
N GLY A 131 -4.55 -3.78 16.61
CA GLY A 131 -4.87 -5.04 15.95
C GLY A 131 -4.05 -5.23 14.69
N GLY A 132 -4.49 -6.16 13.86
CA GLY A 132 -3.84 -6.49 12.61
C GLY A 132 -3.66 -8.00 12.44
N PRO A 133 -2.93 -8.47 11.41
CA PRO A 133 -2.77 -9.89 11.14
C PRO A 133 -2.19 -10.69 12.29
N SER A 134 -1.20 -10.16 12.98
CA SER A 134 -0.59 -10.81 14.14
C SER A 134 -1.63 -11.18 15.21
N TYR A 135 -2.62 -10.32 15.40
CA TYR A 135 -3.69 -10.52 16.39
C TYR A 135 -4.65 -11.62 15.96
N TYR A 136 -5.11 -11.64 14.69
CA TYR A 136 -5.99 -12.73 14.28
C TYR A 136 -5.25 -14.07 14.10
N MET A 137 -3.95 -14.08 13.82
CA MET A 137 -3.12 -15.28 13.87
C MET A 137 -3.05 -15.86 15.28
N GLU A 138 -2.89 -15.00 16.30
CA GLU A 138 -2.85 -15.43 17.70
C GLU A 138 -4.23 -15.83 18.21
N GLN A 139 -5.26 -15.00 18.04
CA GLN A 139 -6.56 -15.19 18.66
C GLN A 139 -7.46 -16.19 17.91
N ALA A 140 -7.45 -16.14 16.57
CA ALA A 140 -8.32 -16.98 15.78
C ALA A 140 -7.73 -18.36 15.43
N LEU A 141 -6.39 -18.43 15.24
CA LEU A 141 -5.68 -19.66 14.93
C LEU A 141 -4.94 -20.26 16.13
N HIS A 142 -4.86 -19.53 17.25
CA HIS A 142 -4.07 -19.90 18.44
C HIS A 142 -2.58 -20.10 18.14
N GLN A 143 -2.03 -19.36 17.13
CA GLN A 143 -0.66 -19.48 16.62
C GLN A 143 0.12 -18.18 16.87
N ARG A 144 0.48 -17.89 18.14
CA ARG A 144 1.25 -16.70 18.48
C ARG A 144 2.60 -16.61 17.76
N TRP A 145 3.30 -17.74 17.61
CA TRP A 145 4.58 -17.77 16.91
C TRP A 145 4.48 -17.24 15.47
N LEU A 146 3.39 -17.60 14.77
CA LEU A 146 3.10 -17.11 13.42
C LEU A 146 2.84 -15.60 13.44
N GLY A 147 2.09 -15.11 14.43
CA GLY A 147 1.87 -13.68 14.64
C GLY A 147 3.17 -12.91 14.88
N ILE A 148 4.12 -13.47 15.65
CA ILE A 148 5.44 -12.85 15.87
C ILE A 148 6.24 -12.83 14.58
N ILE A 149 6.31 -13.93 13.83
CA ILE A 149 7.02 -13.97 12.54
C ILE A 149 6.42 -12.92 11.60
N PHE A 150 5.09 -12.85 11.47
CA PHE A 150 4.44 -11.86 10.63
C PHE A 150 4.79 -10.43 11.07
N ALA A 151 4.74 -10.13 12.38
CA ALA A 151 5.07 -8.80 12.91
C ALA A 151 6.53 -8.40 12.62
N VAL A 152 7.48 -9.33 12.75
CA VAL A 152 8.89 -9.11 12.41
C VAL A 152 9.05 -8.85 10.92
N VAL A 153 8.45 -9.70 10.06
CA VAL A 153 8.51 -9.53 8.60
C VAL A 153 7.87 -8.20 8.19
N LEU A 154 6.76 -7.80 8.82
CA LEU A 154 6.13 -6.50 8.55
C LEU A 154 7.08 -5.35 8.93
N ILE A 155 7.71 -5.38 10.10
CA ILE A 155 8.68 -4.33 10.49
C ILE A 155 9.84 -4.28 9.48
N LEU A 156 10.37 -5.42 9.06
CA LEU A 156 11.41 -5.46 8.04
C LEU A 156 10.92 -4.90 6.70
N THR A 157 9.71 -5.28 6.26
CA THR A 157 9.13 -4.79 5.01
C THR A 157 8.99 -3.27 5.01
N TYR A 158 8.43 -2.71 6.08
CA TYR A 158 8.07 -1.30 6.12
C TYR A 158 9.21 -0.39 6.59
N ALA A 159 9.96 -0.78 7.63
CA ALA A 159 11.07 0.03 8.12
C ALA A 159 12.33 -0.10 7.25
N VAL A 160 12.60 -1.31 6.68
CA VAL A 160 13.77 -1.52 5.83
C VAL A 160 13.37 -1.40 4.36
N GLY A 161 12.59 -2.36 3.82
CA GLY A 161 12.28 -2.43 2.39
C GLY A 161 11.65 -1.15 1.84
N TYR A 162 10.47 -0.81 2.34
CA TYR A 162 9.67 0.29 1.78
C TYR A 162 10.20 1.68 2.15
N ASN A 163 10.69 1.89 3.38
CA ASN A 163 11.24 3.19 3.76
C ASN A 163 12.56 3.49 3.05
N MET A 164 13.42 2.48 2.88
CA MET A 164 14.64 2.65 2.08
C MET A 164 14.30 2.94 0.61
N LEU A 165 13.33 2.21 0.04
CA LEU A 165 12.90 2.42 -1.35
C LEU A 165 12.25 3.79 -1.55
N ALA A 166 11.39 4.24 -0.60
CA ALA A 166 10.80 5.58 -0.68
C ALA A 166 11.85 6.68 -0.63
N SER A 167 12.87 6.52 0.23
CA SER A 167 13.99 7.46 0.33
C SER A 167 14.86 7.47 -0.93
N TYR A 168 15.13 6.29 -1.48
CA TYR A 168 15.85 6.15 -2.76
C TYR A 168 15.08 6.87 -3.90
N ASN A 169 13.81 6.54 -4.06
CA ASN A 169 12.97 7.11 -5.12
C ASN A 169 12.85 8.63 -5.01
N LEU A 170 12.80 9.15 -3.78
CA LEU A 170 12.76 10.59 -3.56
C LEU A 170 14.03 11.29 -4.05
N GLN A 171 15.22 10.80 -3.65
CA GLN A 171 16.46 11.43 -4.07
C GLN A 171 16.69 11.27 -5.58
N ASP A 172 16.29 10.13 -6.17
CA ASP A 172 16.39 9.85 -7.60
C ASP A 172 15.52 10.79 -8.44
N ALA A 173 14.39 11.26 -7.90
CA ALA A 173 13.54 12.26 -8.56
C ALA A 173 14.24 13.61 -8.77
N PHE A 174 15.37 13.85 -8.13
CA PHE A 174 16.20 15.05 -8.36
C PHE A 174 17.38 14.80 -9.32
N ALA A 175 17.59 13.56 -9.77
CA ALA A 175 18.75 13.19 -10.60
C ALA A 175 18.83 13.95 -11.93
N GLY A 176 17.71 14.38 -12.51
CA GLY A 176 17.65 15.15 -13.76
C GLY A 176 17.92 16.66 -13.60
N PHE A 177 18.07 17.18 -12.38
CA PHE A 177 18.27 18.61 -12.16
C PHE A 177 19.76 18.99 -12.18
N GLY A 178 20.08 20.16 -12.73
CA GLY A 178 21.46 20.63 -12.89
C GLY A 178 22.28 20.80 -11.60
N PHE A 179 21.64 20.91 -10.46
CA PHE A 179 22.32 20.94 -9.15
C PHE A 179 22.66 19.56 -8.59
N TYR A 180 22.15 18.48 -9.18
CA TYR A 180 22.34 17.14 -8.67
C TYR A 180 23.76 16.63 -8.89
N ALA A 181 24.41 16.28 -7.80
CA ALA A 181 25.72 15.63 -7.81
C ALA A 181 25.60 14.27 -7.10
N LYS A 182 25.80 13.17 -7.84
CA LYS A 182 25.64 11.79 -7.33
C LYS A 182 26.48 11.50 -6.08
N SER A 183 27.61 12.19 -5.90
CA SER A 183 28.50 12.03 -4.73
C SER A 183 28.04 12.79 -3.49
N ARG A 184 27.10 13.75 -3.58
CA ARG A 184 26.69 14.61 -2.47
C ARG A 184 25.19 14.73 -2.27
N THR A 185 24.42 14.87 -3.36
CA THR A 185 23.00 15.16 -3.30
C THR A 185 22.19 14.06 -2.57
N PRO A 186 22.43 12.74 -2.78
CA PRO A 186 21.74 11.70 -2.03
C PRO A 186 21.93 11.81 -0.51
N TYR A 187 23.14 12.16 -0.05
CA TYR A 187 23.43 12.34 1.38
C TYR A 187 22.70 13.55 1.96
N ILE A 188 22.64 14.65 1.22
CA ILE A 188 21.96 15.88 1.67
C ILE A 188 20.45 15.64 1.74
N ILE A 189 19.85 15.10 0.68
CA ILE A 189 18.41 14.80 0.65
C ILE A 189 18.06 13.77 1.70
N GLY A 190 18.85 12.71 1.84
CA GLY A 190 18.68 11.68 2.87
C GLY A 190 18.72 12.25 4.28
N ALA A 191 19.66 13.16 4.57
CA ALA A 191 19.76 13.80 5.87
C ALA A 191 18.55 14.71 6.15
N ILE A 192 18.12 15.53 5.20
CA ILE A 192 16.92 16.37 5.32
C ILE A 192 15.69 15.50 5.60
N LEU A 193 15.50 14.45 4.80
CA LEU A 193 14.36 13.54 4.93
C LEU A 193 14.36 12.82 6.28
N ALA A 194 15.53 12.35 6.74
CA ALA A 194 15.69 11.70 8.05
C ALA A 194 15.33 12.66 9.20
N VAL A 195 15.79 13.91 9.16
CA VAL A 195 15.46 14.93 10.18
C VAL A 195 13.96 15.22 10.19
N LEU A 196 13.33 15.41 9.04
CA LEU A 196 11.89 15.63 8.93
C LEU A 196 11.09 14.44 9.44
N PHE A 197 11.49 13.23 9.08
CA PHE A 197 10.89 12.00 9.56
C PHE A 197 11.03 11.87 11.09
N ALA A 198 12.24 12.06 11.64
CA ALA A 198 12.47 12.03 13.08
C ALA A 198 11.58 13.03 13.83
N ALA A 199 11.47 14.27 13.33
CA ALA A 199 10.62 15.30 13.91
C ALA A 199 9.13 14.89 13.97
N CYS A 200 8.67 14.10 12.99
CA CYS A 200 7.30 13.59 12.98
C CYS A 200 7.11 12.42 13.95
N VAL A 201 7.97 11.40 13.89
CA VAL A 201 7.78 10.17 14.68
C VAL A 201 8.00 10.39 16.18
N LEU A 202 8.78 11.39 16.57
CA LEU A 202 8.95 11.77 17.97
C LEU A 202 7.65 12.30 18.59
N GLY A 203 6.70 12.82 17.78
CA GLY A 203 5.40 13.32 18.22
C GLY A 203 4.35 12.25 18.51
N GLY A 204 4.62 10.98 18.19
CA GLY A 204 3.73 9.83 18.44
C GLY A 204 2.57 9.69 17.43
N GLY A 205 1.76 8.63 17.60
CA GLY A 205 0.76 8.19 16.63
C GLY A 205 -0.31 9.22 16.29
N LYS A 206 -0.79 10.01 17.26
CA LYS A 206 -1.79 11.08 16.99
C LYS A 206 -1.25 12.11 16.01
N ARG A 207 -0.01 12.57 16.21
CA ARG A 207 0.62 13.53 15.30
C ARG A 207 0.77 12.98 13.89
N LEU A 208 1.08 11.68 13.78
CA LEU A 208 1.17 11.01 12.47
C LEU A 208 -0.18 11.02 11.75
N THR A 209 -1.26 10.67 12.46
CA THR A 209 -2.63 10.68 11.90
C THR A 209 -3.07 12.09 11.49
N ASP A 210 -2.75 13.12 12.30
CA ASP A 210 -3.11 14.52 12.00
C ASP A 210 -2.38 15.00 10.72
N ILE A 211 -1.09 14.70 10.59
CA ILE A 211 -0.29 15.07 9.41
C ILE A 211 -0.81 14.36 8.15
N THR A 212 -1.01 13.05 8.21
CA THR A 212 -1.51 12.29 7.05
C THR A 212 -2.93 12.69 6.67
N GLY A 213 -3.77 13.02 7.64
CA GLY A 213 -5.15 13.47 7.44
C GLY A 213 -5.26 14.74 6.60
N VAL A 214 -4.23 15.58 6.56
CA VAL A 214 -4.17 16.81 5.75
C VAL A 214 -3.37 16.62 4.47
N LEU A 215 -2.16 16.06 4.57
CA LEU A 215 -1.25 15.96 3.42
C LEU A 215 -1.76 15.00 2.34
N VAL A 216 -2.32 13.84 2.72
CA VAL A 216 -2.74 12.83 1.76
C VAL A 216 -3.87 13.32 0.84
N PRO A 217 -4.98 13.91 1.33
CA PRO A 217 -6.00 14.45 0.46
C PRO A 217 -5.50 15.57 -0.44
N VAL A 218 -4.71 16.50 0.11
CA VAL A 218 -4.20 17.65 -0.64
C VAL A 218 -3.29 17.20 -1.78
N MET A 219 -2.30 16.34 -1.50
CA MET A 219 -1.38 15.84 -2.54
C MET A 219 -2.11 15.01 -3.60
N GLY A 220 -3.06 14.14 -3.17
CA GLY A 220 -3.82 13.30 -4.08
C GLY A 220 -4.70 14.11 -5.03
N VAL A 221 -5.43 15.10 -4.51
CA VAL A 221 -6.28 15.98 -5.33
C VAL A 221 -5.44 16.80 -6.31
N LEU A 222 -4.34 17.41 -5.87
CA LEU A 222 -3.45 18.18 -6.75
C LEU A 222 -2.86 17.29 -7.86
N TYR A 223 -2.44 16.09 -7.50
CA TYR A 223 -1.88 15.15 -8.47
C TYR A 223 -2.90 14.74 -9.55
N ILE A 224 -4.12 14.43 -9.14
CA ILE A 224 -5.22 14.08 -10.07
C ILE A 224 -5.58 15.29 -10.95
N LEU A 225 -5.67 16.48 -10.39
CA LEU A 225 -5.99 17.69 -11.18
C LEU A 225 -4.96 17.94 -12.29
N VAL A 226 -3.67 17.85 -11.97
CA VAL A 226 -2.60 18.01 -12.99
C VAL A 226 -2.67 16.87 -14.02
N SER A 227 -2.94 15.64 -13.59
CA SER A 227 -3.15 14.52 -14.51
C SER A 227 -4.30 14.78 -15.49
N LEU A 228 -5.44 15.24 -14.98
CA LEU A 228 -6.58 15.58 -15.83
C LEU A 228 -6.24 16.68 -16.84
N ILE A 229 -5.49 17.70 -16.43
CA ILE A 229 -5.03 18.76 -17.35
C ILE A 229 -4.21 18.15 -18.49
N VAL A 230 -3.24 17.28 -18.17
CA VAL A 230 -2.40 16.63 -19.20
C VAL A 230 -3.23 15.74 -20.12
N ILE A 231 -4.18 14.98 -19.59
CA ILE A 231 -5.08 14.14 -20.38
C ILE A 231 -5.93 14.99 -21.32
N PHE A 232 -6.53 16.08 -20.81
CA PHE A 232 -7.37 16.96 -21.64
C PHE A 232 -6.55 17.67 -22.74
N MET A 233 -5.32 18.09 -22.44
CA MET A 233 -4.42 18.66 -23.45
C MET A 233 -4.13 17.68 -24.58
N ASN A 234 -4.10 16.38 -24.28
CA ASN A 234 -3.78 15.29 -25.19
C ASN A 234 -4.97 14.37 -25.49
N ILE A 235 -6.20 14.88 -25.41
CA ILE A 235 -7.42 14.08 -25.48
C ILE A 235 -7.55 13.28 -26.79
N LYS A 236 -6.96 13.76 -27.87
CA LYS A 236 -6.95 13.06 -29.17
C LYS A 236 -6.15 11.75 -29.14
N ILE A 237 -5.13 11.65 -28.30
CA ILE A 237 -4.27 10.46 -28.15
C ILE A 237 -4.90 9.48 -27.19
N PHE A 238 -5.71 9.94 -26.23
CA PHE A 238 -6.27 9.13 -25.15
C PHE A 238 -6.98 7.84 -25.61
N PRO A 239 -7.84 7.84 -26.66
CA PRO A 239 -8.48 6.60 -27.12
C PRO A 239 -7.47 5.56 -27.64
N SER A 240 -6.38 5.99 -28.30
CA SER A 240 -5.35 5.08 -28.77
C SER A 240 -4.52 4.50 -27.62
N VAL A 241 -4.28 5.29 -26.56
CA VAL A 241 -3.62 4.80 -25.33
C VAL A 241 -4.45 3.69 -24.70
N ILE A 242 -5.75 3.90 -24.53
CA ILE A 242 -6.65 2.87 -23.99
C ILE A 242 -6.61 1.60 -24.86
N ALA A 243 -6.76 1.75 -26.18
CA ALA A 243 -6.69 0.62 -27.12
C ALA A 243 -5.36 -0.14 -27.02
N ASN A 244 -4.25 0.56 -26.87
CA ASN A 244 -2.92 -0.05 -26.70
C ASN A 244 -2.77 -0.79 -25.38
N ILE A 245 -3.32 -0.25 -24.27
CA ILE A 245 -3.33 -0.94 -22.97
C ILE A 245 -4.03 -2.29 -23.09
N PHE A 246 -5.23 -2.33 -23.68
CA PHE A 246 -5.98 -3.60 -23.85
C PHE A 246 -5.31 -4.53 -24.86
N ARG A 247 -4.83 -4.03 -26.00
CA ARG A 247 -4.16 -4.86 -26.99
C ARG A 247 -2.92 -5.53 -26.45
N ASP A 248 -2.10 -4.81 -25.69
CA ASP A 248 -0.87 -5.33 -25.10
C ASP A 248 -1.17 -6.28 -23.93
N ALA A 249 -2.16 -5.97 -23.10
CA ALA A 249 -2.58 -6.80 -21.97
C ALA A 249 -2.99 -8.23 -22.37
N PHE A 250 -3.57 -8.40 -23.56
CA PHE A 250 -4.04 -9.69 -24.09
C PHE A 250 -3.11 -10.30 -25.15
N ASN A 251 -1.89 -9.77 -25.29
CA ASN A 251 -0.86 -10.39 -26.13
C ASN A 251 -0.20 -11.58 -25.41
N PHE A 252 -0.97 -12.66 -25.25
CA PHE A 252 -0.53 -13.84 -24.49
C PHE A 252 0.70 -14.54 -25.08
N LYS A 253 0.98 -14.41 -26.38
CA LYS A 253 2.22 -14.96 -26.96
C LYS A 253 3.45 -14.33 -26.34
N ALA A 254 3.47 -13.01 -26.21
CA ALA A 254 4.56 -12.29 -25.55
C ALA A 254 4.62 -12.61 -24.05
N ALA A 255 3.47 -12.73 -23.38
CA ALA A 255 3.39 -13.01 -21.96
C ALA A 255 3.91 -14.41 -21.57
N PHE A 256 3.62 -15.42 -22.38
CA PHE A 256 4.04 -16.82 -22.09
C PHE A 256 5.43 -17.17 -22.59
N SER A 257 5.99 -16.45 -23.55
CA SER A 257 7.38 -16.66 -24.00
C SER A 257 8.44 -16.13 -23.01
N GLY A 258 8.05 -15.23 -22.08
CA GLY A 258 8.95 -14.69 -21.07
C GLY A 258 8.17 -14.07 -19.90
N PHE A 259 7.52 -14.91 -19.06
CA PHE A 259 6.65 -14.45 -17.98
C PHE A 259 7.31 -13.40 -17.06
N ALA A 260 8.59 -13.58 -16.73
CA ALA A 260 9.32 -12.67 -15.84
C ALA A 260 9.40 -11.22 -16.36
N GLY A 261 9.37 -11.04 -17.70
CA GLY A 261 9.36 -9.73 -18.35
C GLY A 261 7.97 -9.29 -18.83
N SER A 262 6.92 -10.07 -18.56
CA SER A 262 5.59 -9.84 -19.12
C SER A 262 4.85 -8.68 -18.45
N CYS A 263 3.89 -8.10 -19.18
CA CYS A 263 2.96 -7.10 -18.64
C CYS A 263 2.16 -7.64 -17.44
N ILE A 264 1.88 -8.96 -17.41
CA ILE A 264 1.17 -9.62 -16.31
C ILE A 264 2.01 -9.55 -15.03
N MET A 265 3.25 -10.01 -15.10
CA MET A 265 4.14 -10.04 -13.93
C MET A 265 4.43 -8.63 -13.40
N TRP A 266 4.78 -7.69 -14.27
CA TRP A 266 5.06 -6.31 -13.87
C TRP A 266 3.80 -5.60 -13.33
N GLY A 267 2.63 -5.87 -13.93
CA GLY A 267 1.36 -5.36 -13.44
C GLY A 267 1.02 -5.88 -12.06
N ILE A 268 1.18 -7.18 -11.80
CA ILE A 268 0.95 -7.79 -10.49
C ILE A 268 1.96 -7.25 -9.46
N LYS A 269 3.24 -7.24 -9.79
CA LYS A 269 4.33 -6.85 -8.90
C LYS A 269 4.21 -5.38 -8.46
N ARG A 270 3.99 -4.47 -9.40
CA ARG A 270 3.86 -3.04 -9.11
C ARG A 270 2.46 -2.67 -8.59
N GLY A 271 1.42 -3.38 -9.02
CA GLY A 271 0.08 -3.27 -8.44
C GLY A 271 0.07 -3.64 -6.96
N LEU A 272 0.67 -4.77 -6.59
CA LEU A 272 0.79 -5.19 -5.18
C LEU A 272 1.60 -4.19 -4.35
N TYR A 273 2.73 -3.70 -4.86
CA TYR A 273 3.55 -2.70 -4.19
C TYR A 273 2.76 -1.41 -3.90
N SER A 274 1.87 -1.03 -4.81
CA SER A 274 1.04 0.16 -4.66
C SER A 274 -0.12 -0.06 -3.69
N ASN A 275 -0.97 -1.08 -3.93
CA ASN A 275 -2.24 -1.23 -3.20
C ASN A 275 -2.16 -2.08 -1.92
N GLU A 276 -1.11 -2.84 -1.73
CA GLU A 276 -0.85 -3.68 -0.54
C GLU A 276 -1.96 -4.70 -0.21
N ALA A 277 -2.87 -5.00 -1.14
CA ALA A 277 -4.01 -5.86 -0.87
C ALA A 277 -3.59 -7.33 -0.68
N GLY A 278 -3.99 -7.93 0.43
CA GLY A 278 -3.62 -9.29 0.79
C GLY A 278 -2.26 -9.42 1.47
N MET A 279 -1.49 -8.33 1.61
CA MET A 279 -0.23 -8.33 2.37
C MET A 279 -0.43 -8.35 3.89
N GLY A 280 -1.57 -7.86 4.36
CA GLY A 280 -1.83 -7.75 5.80
C GLY A 280 -1.27 -6.48 6.45
N SER A 281 -0.92 -5.47 5.71
CA SER A 281 -0.40 -4.20 6.24
C SER A 281 -1.50 -3.26 6.73
N ALA A 282 -2.40 -2.89 5.83
CA ALA A 282 -3.51 -1.98 6.10
C ALA A 282 -4.45 -2.44 7.23
N PRO A 283 -4.64 -3.74 7.50
CA PRO A 283 -5.35 -4.20 8.67
C PRO A 283 -4.86 -3.63 10.00
N ASN A 284 -3.58 -3.26 10.11
CA ASN A 284 -3.04 -2.61 11.32
C ASN A 284 -3.65 -1.21 11.54
N ALA A 285 -3.88 -0.44 10.48
CA ALA A 285 -4.61 0.83 10.58
C ALA A 285 -6.11 0.60 10.74
N ALA A 286 -6.68 -0.34 9.98
CA ALA A 286 -8.10 -0.67 10.06
C ALA A 286 -8.54 -1.02 11.49
N ALA A 287 -7.73 -1.79 12.23
CA ALA A 287 -8.04 -2.22 13.59
C ALA A 287 -8.12 -1.05 14.59
N THR A 288 -7.44 0.05 14.33
CA THR A 288 -7.44 1.22 15.26
C THR A 288 -8.69 2.06 15.16
N ALA A 289 -9.49 1.90 14.09
CA ALA A 289 -10.70 2.67 13.91
C ALA A 289 -11.80 2.27 14.91
N ASP A 290 -12.46 3.29 15.43
CA ASP A 290 -13.64 3.13 16.29
C ASP A 290 -14.90 3.13 15.43
N VAL A 291 -15.42 1.93 15.18
CA VAL A 291 -16.61 1.68 14.34
C VAL A 291 -17.61 0.78 15.05
N SER A 292 -18.88 0.85 14.65
CA SER A 292 -19.94 0.01 15.23
C SER A 292 -19.93 -1.42 14.70
N HIS A 293 -19.30 -1.68 13.54
CA HIS A 293 -19.29 -3.00 12.91
C HIS A 293 -17.98 -3.23 12.13
N PRO A 294 -17.32 -4.41 12.28
CA PRO A 294 -16.04 -4.72 11.60
C PRO A 294 -16.08 -4.59 10.07
N ALA A 295 -17.20 -4.94 9.42
CA ALA A 295 -17.36 -4.81 7.98
C ALA A 295 -17.14 -3.38 7.47
N LYS A 296 -17.41 -2.35 8.28
CA LYS A 296 -17.19 -0.96 7.91
C LYS A 296 -15.73 -0.69 7.55
N GLN A 297 -14.79 -1.19 8.36
CA GLN A 297 -13.37 -1.04 8.06
C GLN A 297 -12.90 -1.92 6.90
N GLY A 298 -13.51 -3.09 6.71
CA GLY A 298 -13.31 -3.86 5.48
C GLY A 298 -13.66 -3.05 4.23
N LEU A 299 -14.82 -2.37 4.22
CA LEU A 299 -15.27 -1.51 3.12
C LEU A 299 -14.34 -0.31 2.91
N VAL A 300 -13.90 0.33 3.99
CA VAL A 300 -12.95 1.47 3.94
C VAL A 300 -11.62 1.06 3.33
N GLN A 301 -11.07 -0.09 3.70
CA GLN A 301 -9.80 -0.55 3.15
C GLN A 301 -9.91 -1.06 1.72
N MET A 302 -11.04 -1.62 1.32
CA MET A 302 -11.35 -1.90 -0.08
C MET A 302 -11.36 -0.60 -0.90
N LEU A 303 -11.98 0.46 -0.40
CA LEU A 303 -12.00 1.78 -1.05
C LEU A 303 -10.58 2.37 -1.17
N SER A 304 -9.73 2.20 -0.14
CA SER A 304 -8.34 2.64 -0.18
C SER A 304 -7.54 1.99 -1.32
N VAL A 305 -7.74 0.68 -1.58
CA VAL A 305 -7.15 -0.01 -2.74
C VAL A 305 -7.59 0.62 -4.06
N PHE A 306 -8.85 1.02 -4.15
CA PHE A 306 -9.38 1.64 -5.38
C PHE A 306 -8.87 3.06 -5.58
N ILE A 307 -8.82 3.87 -4.52
CA ILE A 307 -8.22 5.21 -4.57
C ILE A 307 -6.77 5.12 -5.05
N ASP A 308 -6.00 4.20 -4.51
CA ASP A 308 -4.61 4.01 -4.88
C ASP A 308 -4.44 3.57 -6.35
N THR A 309 -5.01 2.42 -6.70
CA THR A 309 -4.63 1.72 -7.95
C THR A 309 -5.64 1.92 -9.08
N LEU A 310 -6.88 2.35 -8.83
CA LEU A 310 -7.85 2.67 -9.89
C LEU A 310 -8.02 4.19 -10.11
N LEU A 311 -7.39 5.04 -9.28
CA LEU A 311 -7.47 6.48 -9.43
C LEU A 311 -6.06 7.12 -9.53
N ILE A 312 -5.17 6.93 -8.54
CA ILE A 312 -3.85 7.58 -8.54
C ILE A 312 -2.87 6.93 -9.52
N CYS A 313 -2.77 5.59 -9.58
CA CYS A 313 -1.91 4.93 -10.55
C CYS A 313 -2.29 5.22 -12.01
N PRO A 314 -3.58 5.19 -12.42
CA PRO A 314 -3.99 5.61 -13.75
C PRO A 314 -3.68 7.07 -14.05
N ALA A 315 -3.74 7.96 -13.05
CA ALA A 315 -3.32 9.35 -13.24
C ALA A 315 -1.87 9.42 -13.76
N THR A 316 -0.93 8.71 -13.13
CA THR A 316 0.45 8.60 -13.59
C THR A 316 0.55 7.93 -14.97
N ALA A 317 -0.13 6.78 -15.13
CA ALA A 317 -0.08 6.03 -16.38
C ALA A 317 -0.52 6.89 -17.58
N PHE A 318 -1.65 7.59 -17.44
CA PHE A 318 -2.17 8.42 -18.52
C PHE A 318 -1.33 9.69 -18.75
N MET A 319 -0.80 10.32 -17.68
CA MET A 319 0.16 11.43 -17.85
C MET A 319 1.36 10.99 -18.71
N CYS A 320 1.91 9.81 -18.45
CA CYS A 320 3.03 9.28 -19.19
C CYS A 320 2.64 8.88 -20.63
N LEU A 321 1.62 8.04 -20.76
CA LEU A 321 1.25 7.45 -22.05
C LEU A 321 0.63 8.44 -23.03
N CYS A 322 -0.03 9.49 -22.53
CA CYS A 322 -0.58 10.57 -23.37
C CYS A 322 0.47 11.64 -23.76
N SER A 323 1.66 11.62 -23.15
CA SER A 323 2.72 12.58 -23.48
C SER A 323 3.37 12.32 -24.84
N GLY A 324 3.25 11.08 -25.35
CA GLY A 324 3.94 10.64 -26.57
C GLY A 324 5.41 10.27 -26.38
N VAL A 325 5.94 10.34 -25.14
CA VAL A 325 7.29 9.86 -24.81
C VAL A 325 7.30 8.34 -24.79
N GLU A 326 8.22 7.73 -25.54
CA GLU A 326 8.34 6.28 -25.62
C GLU A 326 8.90 5.69 -24.32
N PRO A 327 8.24 4.68 -23.71
CA PRO A 327 8.77 4.02 -22.53
C PRO A 327 9.95 3.13 -22.91
N THR A 328 11.08 3.31 -22.24
CA THR A 328 12.27 2.47 -22.39
C THR A 328 12.72 1.93 -21.04
N ALA A 329 13.33 0.74 -21.03
CA ALA A 329 13.85 0.14 -19.80
C ALA A 329 14.91 1.03 -19.11
N ALA A 330 15.69 1.77 -19.89
CA ALA A 330 16.71 2.69 -19.37
C ALA A 330 16.12 3.93 -18.67
N ALA A 331 14.89 4.32 -19.02
CA ALA A 331 14.20 5.46 -18.42
C ALA A 331 13.27 5.05 -17.26
N ALA A 332 13.17 3.75 -16.94
CA ALA A 332 12.26 3.26 -15.89
C ALA A 332 12.47 4.01 -14.57
N GLY A 333 11.38 4.44 -13.94
CA GLY A 333 11.42 5.18 -12.69
C GLY A 333 11.03 6.65 -12.83
N ALA A 334 11.61 7.52 -12.00
CA ALA A 334 11.30 8.95 -12.01
C ALA A 334 11.62 9.63 -13.35
N ALA A 335 12.67 9.19 -14.02
CA ALA A 335 13.15 9.77 -15.28
C ALA A 335 12.08 9.74 -16.40
N TYR A 336 11.38 8.62 -16.58
CA TYR A 336 10.32 8.51 -17.59
C TYR A 336 9.15 9.44 -17.29
N VAL A 337 8.70 9.51 -16.02
CA VAL A 337 7.60 10.39 -15.62
C VAL A 337 7.99 11.85 -15.81
N GLN A 338 9.20 12.22 -15.45
CA GLN A 338 9.71 13.59 -15.62
C GLN A 338 9.84 13.97 -17.09
N ALA A 339 10.37 13.08 -17.96
CA ALA A 339 10.44 13.30 -19.40
C ALA A 339 9.06 13.47 -20.02
N SER A 340 8.10 12.64 -19.62
CA SER A 340 6.69 12.72 -20.03
C SER A 340 6.06 14.06 -19.64
N MET A 341 6.29 14.50 -18.41
CA MET A 341 5.75 15.77 -17.92
C MET A 341 6.49 16.99 -18.49
N GLN A 342 7.79 16.87 -18.77
CA GLN A 342 8.54 17.89 -19.51
C GLN A 342 7.96 18.09 -20.91
N GLN A 343 7.61 17.02 -21.58
CA GLN A 343 6.96 17.08 -22.92
C GLN A 343 5.58 17.73 -22.85
N ALA A 344 4.80 17.44 -21.81
CA ALA A 344 3.42 17.92 -21.68
C ALA A 344 3.33 19.36 -21.12
N LEU A 345 4.15 19.71 -20.12
CA LEU A 345 4.04 20.94 -19.32
C LEU A 345 5.32 21.79 -19.32
N GLY A 346 6.32 21.47 -20.17
CA GLY A 346 7.59 22.17 -20.20
C GLY A 346 8.36 22.03 -18.89
N SER A 347 9.14 23.06 -18.53
CA SER A 347 10.00 23.06 -17.34
C SER A 347 9.26 22.91 -16.01
N PHE A 348 7.94 23.17 -15.97
CA PHE A 348 7.11 22.95 -14.79
C PHE A 348 6.94 21.46 -14.49
N GLY A 349 6.90 20.60 -15.53
CA GLY A 349 6.62 19.17 -15.38
C GLY A 349 7.58 18.43 -14.43
N PRO A 350 8.91 18.46 -14.65
CA PRO A 350 9.88 17.83 -13.75
C PRO A 350 9.82 18.37 -12.31
N ILE A 351 9.58 19.68 -12.14
CA ILE A 351 9.43 20.30 -10.80
C ILE A 351 8.20 19.75 -10.09
N PHE A 352 7.07 19.68 -10.80
CA PHE A 352 5.82 19.09 -10.26
C PHE A 352 6.02 17.65 -9.79
N ILE A 353 6.73 16.82 -10.59
CA ILE A 353 7.02 15.43 -10.21
C ILE A 353 7.96 15.37 -9.00
N ALA A 354 9.00 16.19 -8.93
CA ALA A 354 9.92 16.21 -7.78
C ALA A 354 9.20 16.63 -6.48
N VAL A 355 8.32 17.63 -6.55
CA VAL A 355 7.50 18.06 -5.41
C VAL A 355 6.50 16.97 -5.01
N SER A 356 5.79 16.37 -5.97
CA SER A 356 4.87 15.26 -5.71
C SER A 356 5.58 14.07 -5.08
N MET A 357 6.75 13.69 -5.61
CA MET A 357 7.59 12.63 -5.04
C MET A 357 8.01 12.93 -3.61
N SER A 358 8.33 14.18 -3.30
CA SER A 358 8.71 14.60 -1.95
C SER A 358 7.55 14.42 -0.96
N LEU A 359 6.35 14.84 -1.35
CA LEU A 359 5.15 14.69 -0.52
C LEU A 359 4.75 13.21 -0.37
N PHE A 360 4.73 12.46 -1.46
CA PHE A 360 4.34 11.06 -1.47
C PHE A 360 5.33 10.19 -0.68
N ALA A 361 6.65 10.38 -0.88
CA ALA A 361 7.65 9.67 -0.09
C ALA A 361 7.53 9.98 1.39
N PHE A 362 7.36 11.26 1.75
CA PHE A 362 7.27 11.66 3.15
C PHE A 362 6.05 11.08 3.85
N THR A 363 4.87 11.12 3.22
CA THR A 363 3.66 10.52 3.80
C THR A 363 3.76 9.00 3.91
N THR A 364 4.39 8.34 2.92
CA THR A 364 4.67 6.90 2.95
C THR A 364 5.54 6.51 4.13
N LEU A 365 6.64 7.23 4.40
CA LEU A 365 7.50 6.97 5.55
C LEU A 365 6.73 7.02 6.87
N ILE A 366 5.82 7.99 7.00
CA ILE A 366 4.98 8.17 8.19
C ILE A 366 3.98 7.00 8.34
N GLY A 367 3.25 6.67 7.28
CA GLY A 367 2.29 5.56 7.27
C GLY A 367 2.95 4.22 7.58
N ASN A 368 4.09 3.96 6.97
CA ASN A 368 4.90 2.76 7.19
C ASN A 368 5.36 2.63 8.66
N TYR A 369 5.84 3.71 9.23
CA TYR A 369 6.26 3.72 10.63
C TYR A 369 5.10 3.41 11.58
N TYR A 370 3.89 3.89 11.28
CA TYR A 370 2.70 3.61 12.08
C TYR A 370 2.44 2.10 12.21
N TYR A 371 2.55 1.35 11.11
CA TYR A 371 2.43 -0.11 11.12
C TYR A 371 3.53 -0.80 11.94
N CYS A 372 4.77 -0.34 11.80
CA CYS A 372 5.91 -0.88 12.54
C CYS A 372 5.75 -0.71 14.05
N GLU A 373 5.29 0.46 14.52
CA GLU A 373 5.04 0.70 15.95
C GLU A 373 3.97 -0.23 16.51
N GLY A 374 2.88 -0.47 15.76
CA GLY A 374 1.83 -1.42 16.14
C GLY A 374 2.36 -2.85 16.29
N CYS A 375 3.17 -3.30 15.34
CA CYS A 375 3.78 -4.64 15.40
C CYS A 375 4.82 -4.77 16.52
N LEU A 376 5.59 -3.73 16.82
CA LEU A 376 6.51 -3.74 17.95
C LEU A 376 5.77 -3.93 19.29
N LYS A 377 4.65 -3.23 19.50
CA LYS A 377 3.80 -3.40 20.68
C LYS A 377 3.22 -4.82 20.79
N TYR A 378 2.83 -5.40 19.66
CA TYR A 378 2.36 -6.78 19.62
C TYR A 378 3.44 -7.77 20.07
N ILE A 379 4.66 -7.66 19.55
CA ILE A 379 5.80 -8.55 19.90
C ILE A 379 6.07 -8.49 21.41
N LEU A 380 6.14 -7.28 21.97
CA LEU A 380 6.49 -7.03 23.37
C LEU A 380 5.36 -7.33 24.36
N ARG A 381 4.09 -7.37 23.91
CA ARG A 381 2.85 -7.45 24.72
C ARG A 381 2.60 -6.25 25.65
N HIS A 382 3.38 -5.23 25.55
CA HIS A 382 3.25 -4.00 26.34
C HIS A 382 3.80 -2.81 25.55
N ASP A 383 3.50 -1.62 25.99
CA ASP A 383 4.13 -0.43 25.43
C ASP A 383 5.65 -0.48 25.68
N PRO A 384 6.47 -0.24 24.65
CA PRO A 384 7.91 -0.16 24.83
C PRO A 384 8.29 0.92 25.86
N SER A 385 9.37 0.69 26.60
CA SER A 385 9.93 1.73 27.46
C SER A 385 10.29 2.99 26.65
N ARG A 386 10.36 4.15 27.30
CA ARG A 386 10.74 5.41 26.62
C ARG A 386 12.08 5.28 25.89
N GLY A 387 13.05 4.61 26.50
CA GLY A 387 14.35 4.34 25.88
C GLY A 387 14.26 3.39 24.69
N GLY A 388 13.53 2.27 24.84
CA GLY A 388 13.31 1.30 23.76
C GLY A 388 12.59 1.92 22.55
N MET A 389 11.56 2.74 22.79
CA MET A 389 10.89 3.46 21.73
C MET A 389 11.81 4.49 21.04
N LEU A 390 12.65 5.18 21.80
CA LEU A 390 13.62 6.12 21.22
C LEU A 390 14.63 5.39 20.33
N VAL A 391 15.15 4.26 20.77
CA VAL A 391 16.08 3.43 19.96
C VAL A 391 15.41 2.97 18.68
N PHE A 392 14.15 2.51 18.75
CA PHE A 392 13.38 2.09 17.56
C PHE A 392 13.19 3.25 16.56
N ARG A 393 12.84 4.44 17.05
CA ARG A 393 12.69 5.65 16.24
C ARG A 393 13.99 6.09 15.58
N LEU A 394 15.09 6.05 16.32
CA LEU A 394 16.41 6.38 15.78
C LEU A 394 16.87 5.35 14.74
N ALA A 395 16.63 4.06 14.97
CA ALA A 395 16.93 3.02 13.99
C ALA A 395 16.10 3.21 12.69
N ALA A 396 14.80 3.47 12.79
CA ALA A 396 13.96 3.78 11.64
C ALA A 396 14.43 5.04 10.90
N THR A 397 14.83 6.07 11.62
CA THR A 397 15.40 7.30 11.04
C THR A 397 16.72 7.05 10.31
N ALA A 398 17.60 6.23 10.87
CA ALA A 398 18.85 5.85 10.23
C ALA A 398 18.61 5.07 8.93
N LEU A 399 17.59 4.18 8.91
CA LEU A 399 17.20 3.44 7.70
C LEU A 399 16.68 4.36 6.59
N VAL A 400 15.94 5.42 6.94
CA VAL A 400 15.52 6.45 5.98
C VAL A 400 16.73 7.14 5.34
N PHE A 401 17.74 7.49 6.13
CA PHE A 401 18.99 8.06 5.61
C PHE A 401 19.73 7.07 4.69
N VAL A 402 19.93 5.83 5.17
CA VAL A 402 20.61 4.77 4.40
C VAL A 402 19.89 4.51 3.07
N GLY A 403 18.56 4.52 3.07
CA GLY A 403 17.77 4.32 1.86
C GLY A 403 18.07 5.30 0.73
N ALA A 404 18.38 6.54 1.06
CA ALA A 404 18.73 7.55 0.05
C ALA A 404 20.09 7.29 -0.65
N ILE A 405 20.96 6.47 -0.07
CA ILE A 405 22.33 6.23 -0.57
C ILE A 405 22.57 4.80 -1.10
N VAL A 406 21.59 3.90 -0.97
CA VAL A 406 21.70 2.53 -1.53
C VAL A 406 21.49 2.52 -3.05
N SER A 407 21.84 1.40 -3.69
CA SER A 407 21.56 1.20 -5.11
C SER A 407 20.08 0.97 -5.39
N ALA A 408 19.63 1.34 -6.60
CA ALA A 408 18.26 1.08 -7.06
C ALA A 408 17.89 -0.41 -6.96
N GLY A 409 18.77 -1.28 -7.48
CA GLY A 409 18.56 -2.73 -7.48
C GLY A 409 18.29 -3.25 -6.06
N LEU A 410 19.21 -2.98 -5.13
CA LEU A 410 19.08 -3.42 -3.75
C LEU A 410 17.80 -2.90 -3.08
N ALA A 411 17.44 -1.62 -3.31
CA ALA A 411 16.22 -1.05 -2.73
C ALA A 411 14.95 -1.75 -3.25
N TRP A 412 14.84 -1.92 -4.58
CA TRP A 412 13.68 -2.57 -5.20
C TRP A 412 13.59 -4.06 -4.87
N ASP A 413 14.69 -4.81 -4.99
CA ASP A 413 14.68 -6.26 -4.74
C ASP A 413 14.43 -6.59 -3.28
N THR A 414 14.95 -5.76 -2.34
CA THR A 414 14.63 -5.90 -0.91
C THR A 414 13.15 -5.67 -0.64
N ALA A 415 12.57 -4.61 -1.20
CA ALA A 415 11.14 -4.33 -1.04
C ALA A 415 10.28 -5.46 -1.63
N ASP A 416 10.60 -5.93 -2.83
CA ASP A 416 9.89 -7.01 -3.50
C ASP A 416 9.99 -8.35 -2.74
N MET A 417 11.18 -8.71 -2.25
CA MET A 417 11.39 -9.92 -1.46
C MET A 417 10.55 -9.90 -0.18
N LEU A 418 10.61 -8.82 0.57
CA LEU A 418 9.92 -8.71 1.85
C LEU A 418 8.40 -8.65 1.68
N GLN A 419 7.89 -7.90 0.70
CA GLN A 419 6.46 -7.84 0.40
C GLN A 419 5.93 -9.21 -0.05
N GLY A 420 6.65 -9.93 -0.90
CA GLY A 420 6.29 -11.28 -1.31
C GLY A 420 6.24 -12.26 -0.13
N THR A 421 7.17 -12.12 0.81
CA THR A 421 7.18 -12.90 2.06
C THR A 421 5.94 -12.62 2.92
N MET A 422 5.50 -11.37 3.04
CA MET A 422 4.24 -11.04 3.74
C MET A 422 3.04 -11.73 3.10
N VAL A 423 2.96 -11.70 1.77
CA VAL A 423 1.86 -12.34 1.02
C VAL A 423 1.78 -13.84 1.29
N ILE A 424 2.93 -14.56 1.25
CA ILE A 424 2.94 -16.01 1.49
C ILE A 424 2.52 -16.37 2.92
N ILE A 425 2.73 -15.49 3.88
CA ILE A 425 2.28 -15.70 5.25
C ILE A 425 0.80 -15.35 5.39
N ASN A 426 0.36 -14.18 4.89
CA ASN A 426 -0.98 -13.66 5.17
C ASN A 426 -2.08 -14.32 4.34
N ILE A 427 -1.86 -14.55 3.04
CA ILE A 427 -2.91 -15.12 2.15
C ILE A 427 -3.43 -16.46 2.66
N PRO A 428 -2.59 -17.45 3.00
CA PRO A 428 -3.10 -18.71 3.57
C PRO A 428 -3.93 -18.50 4.84
N VAL A 429 -3.51 -17.60 5.71
CA VAL A 429 -4.22 -17.29 6.96
C VAL A 429 -5.60 -16.71 6.69
N ILE A 430 -5.71 -15.72 5.79
CA ILE A 430 -7.02 -15.14 5.48
C ILE A 430 -7.91 -16.12 4.68
N LEU A 431 -7.35 -17.04 3.92
CA LEU A 431 -8.12 -18.11 3.30
C LEU A 431 -8.73 -19.06 4.34
N ILE A 432 -7.96 -19.46 5.36
CA ILE A 432 -8.44 -20.30 6.47
C ILE A 432 -9.53 -19.57 7.26
N LEU A 433 -9.32 -18.30 7.58
CA LEU A 433 -10.24 -17.47 8.36
C LEU A 433 -11.37 -16.83 7.52
N GLY A 434 -11.36 -17.01 6.22
CA GLY A 434 -12.24 -16.31 5.28
C GLY A 434 -13.73 -16.52 5.56
N ASN A 435 -14.13 -17.69 6.07
CA ASN A 435 -15.51 -17.95 6.46
C ASN A 435 -15.99 -16.99 7.55
N LYS A 436 -15.13 -16.60 8.51
CA LYS A 436 -15.45 -15.62 9.56
C LYS A 436 -15.64 -14.23 8.96
N GLY A 437 -14.74 -13.80 8.04
CA GLY A 437 -14.89 -12.53 7.32
C GLY A 437 -16.18 -12.46 6.49
N VAL A 438 -16.54 -13.56 5.81
CA VAL A 438 -17.80 -13.66 5.06
C VAL A 438 -19.02 -13.64 6.00
N ALA A 439 -18.95 -14.27 7.18
CA ALA A 439 -20.02 -14.23 8.18
C ALA A 439 -20.23 -12.79 8.68
N VAL A 440 -19.17 -12.06 8.96
CA VAL A 440 -19.23 -10.63 9.31
C VAL A 440 -19.92 -9.80 8.22
N LEU A 441 -19.61 -10.04 6.93
CA LEU A 441 -20.29 -9.36 5.85
C LEU A 441 -21.79 -9.70 5.78
N LYS A 442 -22.14 -10.97 5.97
CA LYS A 442 -23.54 -11.41 5.94
C LYS A 442 -24.35 -10.78 7.07
N ASP A 443 -23.79 -10.69 8.26
CA ASP A 443 -24.41 -10.02 9.39
C ASP A 443 -24.64 -8.53 9.12
N TYR A 444 -23.61 -7.83 8.66
CA TYR A 444 -23.70 -6.44 8.23
C TYR A 444 -24.83 -6.22 7.23
N MET A 445 -24.88 -7.04 6.18
CA MET A 445 -25.90 -6.93 5.12
C MET A 445 -27.30 -7.26 5.61
N ARG A 446 -27.44 -8.19 6.57
CA ARG A 446 -28.72 -8.50 7.20
C ARG A 446 -29.29 -7.27 7.92
N GLN A 447 -28.47 -6.66 8.81
CA GLN A 447 -28.90 -5.49 9.57
C GLN A 447 -29.18 -4.28 8.68
N ARG A 448 -28.41 -4.09 7.62
CA ARG A 448 -28.68 -3.04 6.61
C ARG A 448 -30.00 -3.22 5.90
N LYS A 449 -30.37 -4.44 5.53
CA LYS A 449 -31.68 -4.74 4.93
C LYS A 449 -32.87 -4.46 5.85
N GLU A 450 -32.64 -4.56 7.17
CA GLU A 450 -33.60 -4.20 8.20
C GLU A 450 -33.68 -2.68 8.44
N GLY A 451 -32.93 -1.87 7.71
CA GLY A 451 -32.90 -0.41 7.87
C GLY A 451 -32.10 0.07 9.09
N LYS A 452 -31.35 -0.80 9.74
CA LYS A 452 -30.57 -0.48 10.95
C LYS A 452 -29.17 0.05 10.58
N ASN A 453 -28.58 0.88 11.45
CA ASN A 453 -27.13 1.07 11.44
C ASN A 453 -26.49 -0.16 12.09
N PRO A 454 -25.67 -0.96 11.34
CA PRO A 454 -25.19 -2.23 11.86
C PRO A 454 -24.32 -2.09 13.10
N GLU A 455 -24.62 -2.89 14.12
CA GLU A 455 -23.82 -3.08 15.33
C GLU A 455 -23.36 -4.53 15.41
N PHE A 456 -22.16 -4.75 15.91
CA PHE A 456 -21.56 -6.07 15.90
C PHE A 456 -21.44 -6.65 17.31
N HIS A 457 -21.94 -7.88 17.45
CA HIS A 457 -21.74 -8.74 18.61
C HIS A 457 -21.18 -10.09 18.10
N ALA A 458 -20.00 -10.46 18.54
CA ALA A 458 -19.31 -11.64 18.02
C ALA A 458 -20.07 -12.94 18.27
N ALA A 459 -20.76 -13.02 19.41
CA ALA A 459 -21.57 -14.17 19.82
C ALA A 459 -22.75 -14.45 18.87
N ASP A 460 -23.37 -13.40 18.28
CA ASP A 460 -24.55 -13.52 17.41
C ASP A 460 -24.25 -14.31 16.11
N ILE A 461 -22.99 -14.38 15.72
CA ILE A 461 -22.55 -15.12 14.52
C ILE A 461 -21.56 -16.24 14.85
N GLY A 462 -21.48 -16.65 16.12
CA GLY A 462 -20.66 -17.77 16.57
C GLY A 462 -19.14 -17.51 16.49
N ILE A 463 -18.71 -16.26 16.51
CA ILE A 463 -17.27 -15.91 16.59
C ILE A 463 -16.86 -15.81 18.05
N THR A 464 -15.80 -16.53 18.39
CA THR A 464 -15.22 -16.58 19.75
C THR A 464 -13.78 -16.08 19.75
N GLY A 465 -13.24 -15.80 20.95
CA GLY A 465 -11.86 -15.35 21.13
C GLY A 465 -11.65 -13.87 20.79
N THR A 466 -12.72 -13.07 20.87
CA THR A 466 -12.67 -11.62 20.68
C THR A 466 -12.52 -10.90 22.03
N ASP A 467 -11.70 -9.87 22.11
CA ASP A 467 -11.50 -9.08 23.34
C ASP A 467 -12.34 -7.79 23.37
N TYR A 468 -12.77 -7.32 22.20
CA TYR A 468 -13.46 -6.01 22.07
C TYR A 468 -14.98 -6.13 21.86
N TRP A 469 -15.47 -7.18 21.23
CA TRP A 469 -16.83 -7.32 20.71
C TRP A 469 -17.71 -8.28 21.50
N ASN A 470 -17.45 -8.40 22.79
CA ASN A 470 -18.21 -9.25 23.72
C ASN A 470 -19.47 -8.54 24.20
#